data_e079a5e7bb6077a366059dcf3bde8297
#
_entry.id   e079a5e7bb6077a366059dcf3bde8297
#
_cell.length_a   1.000
_cell.length_b   1.000
_cell.length_c   1.000
_cell.angle_alpha   90.00
_cell.angle_beta   90.00
_cell.angle_gamma   90.00
#
_symmetry.space_group_name_H-M   'P 1'
#
loop_
_entity.id
_entity.type
_entity.pdbx_description
1 polymer ?
#
loop_
_entity_poly.entity_id
_entity_poly.type
_entity_poly.pdbx_seq_one_letter_code
_entity_poly.pdbx_strand_id
1 'polypeptide(L)'
;MSRRKIFDNYAIMQHIPEIMGMPDLVLRNGIWEGRYYINGERHPFKRDKLKIKIWKSNGHNSIWLHEQGGESISLQNWLQRYGGASDYKEAESIMLGNSHPNEKLLNYIHSCEKAKEVKYVDESEYIGCSCYELERCPLFVWMSDKFGYEPCVKIWQKYHVTTDNNGLAVFWYTNIENKICYDKRIKYNYDGHRDKSFGGTRRFTTIKGYTERPLFGSHLIKEGEYIHVVESEKTALIASLYYPDKIFVGTGGKNGLHDIEDNMILYPDLDAIDYWSSRKGAIIHDWWNDFTCALEDKDDIGDAIVKTLKK
;
A
#
# COMPACT_ATOMS: atom_id res chain seq x y z
N MET A 1 -36.51 -33.57 -21.70
CA MET A 1 -35.98 -32.98 -20.43
C MET A 1 -34.47 -33.08 -20.43
N SER A 2 -33.77 -32.00 -20.67
CA SER A 2 -32.31 -31.95 -20.65
C SER A 2 -31.83 -32.11 -19.20
N ARG A 3 -31.05 -33.15 -18.93
CA ARG A 3 -30.38 -33.31 -17.64
C ARG A 3 -29.41 -32.12 -17.46
N ARG A 4 -29.75 -31.19 -16.57
CA ARG A 4 -28.80 -30.13 -16.17
C ARG A 4 -27.55 -30.85 -15.64
N LYS A 5 -26.40 -30.60 -16.27
CA LYS A 5 -25.10 -31.04 -15.74
C LYS A 5 -24.90 -30.37 -14.37
N ILE A 6 -24.67 -31.18 -13.36
CA ILE A 6 -24.26 -30.68 -12.03
C ILE A 6 -22.78 -30.39 -12.15
N PHE A 7 -22.41 -29.11 -12.06
CA PHE A 7 -21.03 -28.69 -12.06
C PHE A 7 -20.41 -28.89 -10.68
N ASP A 8 -19.19 -29.40 -10.63
CA ASP A 8 -18.40 -29.36 -9.43
C ASP A 8 -17.82 -27.94 -9.26
N ASN A 9 -18.61 -27.06 -8.66
CA ASN A 9 -18.22 -25.68 -8.41
C ASN A 9 -17.00 -25.56 -7.49
N TYR A 10 -16.69 -26.57 -6.67
CA TYR A 10 -15.50 -26.58 -5.83
C TYR A 10 -14.24 -26.83 -6.68
N ALA A 11 -14.30 -27.74 -7.65
CA ALA A 11 -13.21 -27.95 -8.58
C ALA A 11 -12.96 -26.70 -9.44
N ILE A 12 -14.02 -26.06 -9.95
CA ILE A 12 -13.93 -24.82 -10.73
C ILE A 12 -13.30 -23.69 -9.89
N MET A 13 -13.66 -23.59 -8.60
CA MET A 13 -13.11 -22.57 -7.71
C MET A 13 -11.59 -22.65 -7.55
N GLN A 14 -10.97 -23.81 -7.74
CA GLN A 14 -9.51 -23.95 -7.66
C GLN A 14 -8.79 -23.25 -8.81
N HIS A 15 -9.48 -23.07 -9.94
CA HIS A 15 -8.93 -22.54 -11.19
C HIS A 15 -9.48 -21.15 -11.56
N ILE A 16 -10.09 -20.45 -10.60
CA ILE A 16 -10.64 -19.10 -10.85
C ILE A 16 -9.62 -18.12 -11.41
N PRO A 17 -8.38 -18.03 -10.87
CA PRO A 17 -7.40 -17.11 -11.43
C PRO A 17 -7.10 -17.34 -12.90
N GLU A 18 -6.97 -18.61 -13.30
CA GLU A 18 -6.71 -19.01 -14.69
C GLU A 18 -7.94 -18.76 -15.55
N ILE A 19 -9.14 -19.14 -15.08
CA ILE A 19 -10.40 -18.95 -15.81
C ILE A 19 -10.69 -17.48 -16.08
N MET A 20 -10.36 -16.62 -15.13
CA MET A 20 -10.61 -15.18 -15.25
C MET A 20 -9.40 -14.40 -15.76
N GLY A 21 -8.25 -15.03 -15.94
CA GLY A 21 -7.02 -14.35 -16.28
C GLY A 21 -6.57 -13.31 -15.25
N MET A 22 -6.81 -13.60 -13.97
CA MET A 22 -6.50 -12.71 -12.84
C MET A 22 -5.55 -13.39 -11.87
N PRO A 23 -4.24 -13.47 -12.17
CA PRO A 23 -3.26 -14.18 -11.33
C PRO A 23 -3.11 -13.57 -9.92
N ASP A 24 -3.44 -12.28 -9.75
CA ASP A 24 -3.34 -11.57 -8.47
C ASP A 24 -4.47 -11.88 -7.47
N LEU A 25 -5.39 -12.79 -7.82
CA LEU A 25 -6.43 -13.23 -6.89
C LEU A 25 -5.84 -14.12 -5.79
N VAL A 26 -6.21 -13.86 -4.54
CA VAL A 26 -5.77 -14.59 -3.37
C VAL A 26 -6.93 -15.35 -2.74
N LEU A 27 -6.77 -16.65 -2.53
CA LEU A 27 -7.78 -17.48 -1.87
C LEU A 27 -7.69 -17.34 -0.35
N ARG A 28 -8.77 -16.85 0.28
CA ARG A 28 -8.89 -16.74 1.74
C ARG A 28 -10.23 -17.31 2.19
N ASN A 29 -10.19 -18.31 3.08
CA ASN A 29 -11.40 -18.94 3.63
C ASN A 29 -12.42 -19.38 2.56
N GLY A 30 -11.95 -19.95 1.45
CA GLY A 30 -12.80 -20.39 0.35
C GLY A 30 -13.38 -19.26 -0.53
N ILE A 31 -12.88 -18.06 -0.39
CA ILE A 31 -13.26 -16.87 -1.17
C ILE A 31 -12.03 -16.36 -1.89
N TRP A 32 -12.10 -16.20 -3.21
CA TRP A 32 -11.09 -15.47 -3.96
C TRP A 32 -11.30 -13.98 -3.79
N GLU A 33 -10.27 -13.28 -3.41
CA GLU A 33 -10.29 -11.82 -3.22
C GLU A 33 -9.18 -11.19 -4.05
N GLY A 34 -9.47 -10.06 -4.67
CA GLY A 34 -8.48 -9.33 -5.46
C GLY A 34 -9.00 -7.99 -5.94
N ARG A 35 -8.24 -7.39 -6.82
CA ARG A 35 -8.63 -6.15 -7.50
C ARG A 35 -9.30 -6.47 -8.82
N TYR A 36 -10.34 -5.70 -9.15
CA TYR A 36 -11.09 -5.86 -10.38
C TYR A 36 -10.54 -4.94 -11.46
N TYR A 37 -10.23 -5.51 -12.63
CA TYR A 37 -9.81 -4.79 -13.81
C TYR A 37 -10.75 -5.14 -14.95
N ILE A 38 -11.29 -4.13 -15.63
CA ILE A 38 -12.02 -4.28 -16.89
C ILE A 38 -11.19 -3.62 -17.98
N ASN A 39 -10.89 -4.33 -19.07
CA ASN A 39 -10.12 -3.81 -20.21
C ASN A 39 -8.76 -3.20 -19.84
N GLY A 40 -8.06 -3.76 -18.83
CA GLY A 40 -6.75 -3.25 -18.41
C GLY A 40 -6.82 -1.97 -17.58
N GLU A 41 -7.98 -1.39 -17.42
CA GLU A 41 -8.18 -0.21 -16.57
C GLU A 41 -8.73 -0.63 -15.21
N ARG A 42 -8.20 -0.01 -14.16
CA ARG A 42 -8.75 -0.14 -12.82
C ARG A 42 -10.17 0.42 -12.83
N HIS A 43 -11.14 -0.37 -12.35
CA HIS A 43 -12.51 0.11 -12.22
C HIS A 43 -12.55 1.41 -11.43
N PRO A 44 -13.28 2.46 -11.87
CA PRO A 44 -13.23 3.81 -11.31
C PRO A 44 -13.73 3.94 -9.86
N PHE A 45 -14.35 2.89 -9.31
CA PHE A 45 -14.83 2.92 -7.93
C PHE A 45 -13.70 2.61 -6.94
N LYS A 46 -13.49 3.50 -5.97
CA LYS A 46 -12.37 3.55 -5.02
C LYS A 46 -12.19 2.36 -4.06
N ARG A 47 -13.06 1.35 -4.12
CA ARG A 47 -13.04 0.19 -3.21
C ARG A 47 -13.15 -1.12 -3.97
N ASP A 48 -12.26 -1.31 -4.93
CA ASP A 48 -12.26 -2.39 -5.91
C ASP A 48 -11.86 -3.74 -5.31
N LYS A 49 -12.61 -4.21 -4.35
CA LYS A 49 -12.47 -5.59 -3.88
C LYS A 49 -13.47 -6.45 -4.62
N LEU A 50 -12.95 -7.24 -5.54
CA LEU A 50 -13.67 -8.34 -6.12
C LEU A 50 -13.64 -9.51 -5.13
N LYS A 51 -14.81 -10.08 -4.85
CA LYS A 51 -14.96 -11.32 -4.08
C LYS A 51 -15.66 -12.36 -4.94
N ILE A 52 -15.04 -13.52 -5.09
CA ILE A 52 -15.60 -14.63 -5.86
C ILE A 52 -15.85 -15.77 -4.90
N LYS A 53 -17.08 -16.22 -4.81
CA LYS A 53 -17.50 -17.29 -3.90
C LYS A 53 -18.60 -18.16 -4.49
N ILE A 54 -18.74 -19.36 -3.95
CA ILE A 54 -19.88 -20.21 -4.23
C ILE A 54 -21.09 -19.67 -3.45
N TRP A 55 -22.16 -19.38 -4.18
CA TRP A 55 -23.44 -19.00 -3.60
C TRP A 55 -24.44 -20.14 -3.74
N LYS A 56 -25.13 -20.45 -2.65
CA LYS A 56 -26.16 -21.46 -2.63
C LYS A 56 -27.53 -20.76 -2.71
N SER A 57 -28.25 -20.95 -3.80
CA SER A 57 -29.60 -20.43 -3.98
C SER A 57 -30.51 -21.52 -4.54
N ASN A 58 -31.71 -21.69 -3.96
CA ASN A 58 -32.74 -22.64 -4.38
C ASN A 58 -32.19 -24.07 -4.61
N GLY A 59 -31.29 -24.56 -3.75
CA GLY A 59 -30.72 -25.90 -3.87
C GLY A 59 -29.61 -26.06 -4.92
N HIS A 60 -29.23 -25.00 -5.61
CA HIS A 60 -28.15 -25.01 -6.58
C HIS A 60 -26.97 -24.16 -6.11
N ASN A 61 -25.77 -24.69 -6.29
CA ASN A 61 -24.54 -23.95 -6.08
C ASN A 61 -24.15 -23.25 -7.38
N SER A 62 -23.76 -21.99 -7.32
CA SER A 62 -23.20 -21.25 -8.46
C SER A 62 -22.08 -20.33 -7.98
N ILE A 63 -21.14 -20.05 -8.86
CA ILE A 63 -20.02 -19.16 -8.57
C ILE A 63 -20.44 -17.74 -8.93
N TRP A 64 -20.32 -16.84 -7.97
CA TRP A 64 -20.71 -15.44 -8.08
C TRP A 64 -19.55 -14.51 -7.80
N LEU A 65 -19.46 -13.49 -8.60
CA LEU A 65 -18.58 -12.36 -8.44
C LEU A 65 -19.35 -11.22 -7.77
N HIS A 66 -18.79 -10.69 -6.70
CA HIS A 66 -19.33 -9.53 -6.00
C HIS A 66 -18.30 -8.41 -6.02
N GLU A 67 -18.67 -7.29 -6.59
CA GLU A 67 -17.93 -6.03 -6.45
C GLU A 67 -18.38 -5.32 -5.18
N GLN A 68 -17.45 -4.75 -4.44
CA GLN A 68 -17.80 -3.96 -3.26
C GLN A 68 -18.39 -2.61 -3.72
N GLY A 69 -19.72 -2.48 -3.64
CA GLY A 69 -20.48 -1.31 -4.10
C GLY A 69 -20.98 -1.40 -5.53
N GLY A 70 -20.86 -2.56 -6.19
CA GLY A 70 -21.32 -2.86 -7.56
C GLY A 70 -22.31 -4.01 -7.63
N GLU A 71 -22.58 -4.44 -8.86
CA GLU A 71 -23.49 -5.56 -9.16
C GLU A 71 -22.84 -6.90 -8.79
N SER A 72 -23.71 -7.86 -8.45
CA SER A 72 -23.32 -9.27 -8.34
C SER A 72 -23.63 -9.98 -9.64
N ILE A 73 -22.65 -10.66 -10.23
CA ILE A 73 -22.78 -11.36 -11.50
C ILE A 73 -22.32 -12.81 -11.37
N SER A 74 -22.99 -13.77 -12.03
CA SER A 74 -22.50 -15.15 -12.06
C SER A 74 -21.25 -15.26 -12.93
N LEU A 75 -20.38 -16.27 -12.66
CA LEU A 75 -19.17 -16.48 -13.45
C LEU A 75 -19.49 -16.72 -14.93
N GLN A 76 -20.55 -17.45 -15.24
CA GLN A 76 -20.99 -17.67 -16.62
C GLN A 76 -21.36 -16.37 -17.34
N ASN A 77 -22.16 -15.50 -16.67
CA ASN A 77 -22.53 -14.21 -17.23
C ASN A 77 -21.32 -13.28 -17.37
N TRP A 78 -20.37 -13.37 -16.41
CA TRP A 78 -19.14 -12.61 -16.49
C TRP A 78 -18.29 -13.04 -17.69
N LEU A 79 -18.14 -14.35 -17.91
CA LEU A 79 -17.41 -14.88 -19.07
C LEU A 79 -18.02 -14.46 -20.39
N GLN A 80 -19.36 -14.41 -20.50
CA GLN A 80 -20.02 -13.91 -21.70
C GLN A 80 -19.80 -12.40 -21.89
N ARG A 81 -19.88 -11.63 -20.81
CA ARG A 81 -19.83 -10.17 -20.89
C ARG A 81 -18.41 -9.63 -21.06
N TYR A 82 -17.45 -10.25 -20.41
CA TYR A 82 -16.07 -9.77 -20.28
C TYR A 82 -15.02 -10.82 -20.65
N GLY A 83 -15.31 -12.09 -20.49
CA GLY A 83 -14.38 -13.21 -20.71
C GLY A 83 -14.32 -13.72 -22.15
N GLY A 84 -15.06 -13.08 -23.08
CA GLY A 84 -15.02 -13.38 -24.51
C GLY A 84 -15.81 -14.62 -24.94
N ALA A 85 -16.59 -15.25 -24.03
CA ALA A 85 -17.48 -16.34 -24.42
C ALA A 85 -18.66 -15.82 -25.22
N SER A 86 -18.91 -16.41 -26.41
CA SER A 86 -19.99 -16.00 -27.31
C SER A 86 -21.37 -16.40 -26.81
N ASP A 87 -21.44 -17.49 -26.06
CA ASP A 87 -22.68 -18.01 -25.49
C ASP A 87 -22.45 -18.80 -24.19
N TYR A 88 -23.55 -19.29 -23.58
CA TYR A 88 -23.52 -20.08 -22.35
C TYR A 88 -22.74 -21.39 -22.47
N LYS A 89 -22.72 -22.03 -23.64
CA LYS A 89 -22.03 -23.30 -23.87
C LYS A 89 -20.52 -23.09 -23.92
N GLU A 90 -20.09 -22.00 -24.53
CA GLU A 90 -18.68 -21.61 -24.54
C GLU A 90 -18.21 -21.22 -23.16
N ALA A 91 -18.99 -20.44 -22.40
CA ALA A 91 -18.69 -20.14 -21.01
C ALA A 91 -18.56 -21.40 -20.14
N GLU A 92 -19.48 -22.38 -20.31
CA GLU A 92 -19.36 -23.68 -19.65
C GLU A 92 -18.09 -24.43 -20.03
N SER A 93 -17.75 -24.41 -21.34
CA SER A 93 -16.53 -25.07 -21.84
C SER A 93 -15.27 -24.48 -21.25
N ILE A 94 -15.22 -23.17 -21.11
CA ILE A 94 -14.11 -22.45 -20.45
C ILE A 94 -14.02 -22.84 -18.96
N MET A 95 -15.15 -22.84 -18.25
CA MET A 95 -15.20 -23.21 -16.82
C MET A 95 -14.75 -24.66 -16.56
N LEU A 96 -14.94 -25.55 -17.51
CA LEU A 96 -14.55 -26.96 -17.43
C LEU A 96 -13.13 -27.23 -17.94
N GLY A 97 -12.41 -26.21 -18.40
CA GLY A 97 -11.09 -26.35 -18.99
C GLY A 97 -11.08 -27.07 -20.36
N ASN A 98 -12.24 -27.22 -20.99
CA ASN A 98 -12.38 -27.88 -22.29
C ASN A 98 -12.18 -26.94 -23.48
N SER A 99 -12.20 -25.66 -23.26
CA SER A 99 -11.80 -24.64 -24.23
C SER A 99 -10.95 -23.58 -23.52
N HIS A 100 -9.94 -23.08 -24.22
CA HIS A 100 -9.17 -21.98 -23.71
C HIS A 100 -9.97 -20.68 -23.85
N PRO A 101 -9.82 -19.73 -22.90
CA PRO A 101 -10.36 -18.39 -23.08
C PRO A 101 -9.85 -17.85 -24.42
N ASN A 102 -10.75 -17.21 -25.16
CA ASN A 102 -10.51 -16.68 -26.50
C ASN A 102 -9.16 -15.94 -26.55
N GLU A 103 -8.47 -16.02 -27.68
CA GLU A 103 -7.21 -15.33 -27.97
C GLU A 103 -7.27 -13.83 -27.64
N LYS A 104 -8.45 -13.20 -27.71
CA LYS A 104 -8.68 -11.84 -27.21
C LYS A 104 -8.48 -11.70 -25.70
N LEU A 105 -8.87 -12.69 -24.90
CA LEU A 105 -8.64 -12.69 -23.45
C LEU A 105 -7.17 -12.96 -23.13
N LEU A 106 -6.51 -13.88 -23.85
CA LEU A 106 -5.07 -14.10 -23.75
C LEU A 106 -4.28 -12.87 -24.18
N ASN A 107 -4.66 -12.22 -25.26
CA ASN A 107 -4.07 -10.95 -25.69
C ASN A 107 -4.36 -9.81 -24.70
N TYR A 108 -5.50 -9.85 -24.03
CA TYR A 108 -5.84 -8.95 -22.95
C TYR A 108 -5.00 -9.21 -21.71
N ILE A 109 -4.85 -10.48 -21.29
CA ILE A 109 -3.94 -10.90 -20.20
C ILE A 109 -2.51 -10.45 -20.51
N HIS A 110 -2.01 -10.72 -21.72
CA HIS A 110 -0.69 -10.27 -22.19
C HIS A 110 -0.57 -8.75 -22.29
N SER A 111 -1.64 -8.02 -22.57
CA SER A 111 -1.63 -6.55 -22.54
C SER A 111 -1.62 -5.99 -21.12
N CYS A 112 -2.18 -6.73 -20.15
CA CYS A 112 -2.08 -6.42 -18.72
C CYS A 112 -0.72 -6.79 -18.14
N GLU A 113 -0.06 -7.81 -18.70
CA GLU A 113 1.31 -8.26 -18.37
C GLU A 113 2.39 -7.41 -19.03
N LYS A 114 2.08 -6.67 -20.09
CA LYS A 114 3.00 -5.60 -20.53
C LYS A 114 3.18 -4.68 -19.36
N ALA A 115 4.36 -4.79 -18.76
CA ALA A 115 4.79 -4.03 -17.61
C ALA A 115 4.22 -2.62 -17.73
N LYS A 116 3.31 -2.28 -16.82
CA LYS A 116 2.79 -0.91 -16.75
C LYS A 116 4.02 -0.05 -16.61
N GLU A 117 4.24 0.81 -17.59
CA GLU A 117 5.37 1.74 -17.56
C GLU A 117 5.34 2.46 -16.21
N VAL A 118 6.32 2.17 -15.37
CA VAL A 118 6.43 2.80 -14.06
C VAL A 118 6.78 4.25 -14.32
N LYS A 119 5.92 5.14 -13.88
CA LYS A 119 6.12 6.58 -14.00
C LYS A 119 6.66 7.14 -12.70
N TYR A 120 7.58 8.04 -12.83
CA TYR A 120 8.21 8.75 -11.72
C TYR A 120 7.85 10.23 -11.74
N VAL A 121 7.97 10.90 -10.60
CA VAL A 121 7.78 12.34 -10.48
C VAL A 121 8.87 13.06 -11.27
N ASP A 122 8.49 14.10 -11.99
CA ASP A 122 9.47 14.95 -12.66
C ASP A 122 10.32 15.68 -11.60
N GLU A 123 11.63 15.69 -11.81
CA GLU A 123 12.58 16.32 -10.88
C GLU A 123 12.28 17.81 -10.65
N SER A 124 11.71 18.49 -11.62
CA SER A 124 11.29 19.89 -11.49
C SER A 124 10.24 20.12 -10.41
N GLU A 125 9.37 19.13 -10.13
CA GLU A 125 8.38 19.25 -9.05
C GLU A 125 9.05 19.20 -7.67
N TYR A 126 10.03 18.31 -7.50
CA TYR A 126 10.84 18.24 -6.28
C TYR A 126 11.61 19.54 -6.07
N ILE A 127 12.30 20.01 -7.11
CA ILE A 127 13.05 21.29 -7.09
C ILE A 127 12.13 22.45 -6.75
N GLY A 128 10.93 22.50 -7.36
CA GLY A 128 9.93 23.53 -7.08
C GLY A 128 9.49 23.57 -5.61
N CYS A 129 9.38 22.42 -4.93
CA CYS A 129 9.09 22.38 -3.51
C CYS A 129 10.33 22.69 -2.64
N SER A 130 11.54 22.33 -3.08
CA SER A 130 12.77 22.59 -2.32
C SER A 130 13.17 24.06 -2.25
N CYS A 131 12.55 24.92 -3.06
CA CYS A 131 12.77 26.37 -3.04
C CYS A 131 12.09 27.10 -1.86
N TYR A 132 11.18 26.42 -1.13
CA TYR A 132 10.52 27.03 0.02
C TYR A 132 11.36 26.87 1.28
N GLU A 133 11.37 27.91 2.12
CA GLU A 133 12.03 27.91 3.42
C GLU A 133 11.39 26.87 4.34
N LEU A 134 12.21 26.02 4.98
CA LEU A 134 11.75 24.94 5.84
C LEU A 134 10.99 25.46 7.07
N GLU A 135 11.32 26.65 7.55
CA GLU A 135 10.71 27.33 8.69
C GLU A 135 9.24 27.67 8.50
N ARG A 136 8.76 27.63 7.26
CA ARG A 136 7.31 27.73 6.96
C ARG A 136 6.54 26.51 7.42
N CYS A 137 7.22 25.36 7.63
CA CYS A 137 6.60 24.12 8.05
C CYS A 137 6.60 24.00 9.58
N PRO A 138 5.43 23.97 10.25
CA PRO A 138 5.35 23.81 11.69
C PRO A 138 6.03 22.56 12.21
N LEU A 139 6.05 21.46 11.45
CA LEU A 139 6.77 20.24 11.84
C LEU A 139 8.27 20.50 11.89
N PHE A 140 8.84 21.20 10.89
CA PHE A 140 10.26 21.51 10.87
C PHE A 140 10.66 22.38 12.08
N VAL A 141 9.87 23.42 12.34
CA VAL A 141 10.10 24.32 13.50
C VAL A 141 10.07 23.53 14.80
N TRP A 142 9.04 22.70 14.99
CA TRP A 142 8.91 21.88 16.17
C TRP A 142 10.07 20.88 16.34
N MET A 143 10.50 20.22 15.25
CA MET A 143 11.65 19.31 15.29
C MET A 143 12.95 20.06 15.63
N SER A 144 13.15 21.24 15.03
CA SER A 144 14.34 22.08 15.26
C SER A 144 14.44 22.53 16.72
N ASP A 145 13.32 22.80 17.36
CA ASP A 145 13.24 23.09 18.80
C ASP A 145 13.73 21.91 19.68
N LYS A 146 13.51 20.68 19.25
CA LYS A 146 13.84 19.47 20.03
C LYS A 146 15.24 18.93 19.73
N PHE A 147 15.67 18.98 18.48
CA PHE A 147 16.87 18.30 18.00
C PHE A 147 17.95 19.26 17.50
N GLY A 148 17.64 20.55 17.44
CA GLY A 148 18.52 21.57 16.85
C GLY A 148 18.28 21.77 15.35
N TYR A 149 18.56 22.98 14.87
CA TYR A 149 18.28 23.39 13.48
C TYR A 149 19.11 22.58 12.47
N GLU A 150 20.43 22.58 12.61
CA GLU A 150 21.33 21.92 11.66
C GLU A 150 21.10 20.38 11.52
N PRO A 151 20.91 19.62 12.63
CA PRO A 151 20.53 18.22 12.51
C PRO A 151 19.21 18.02 11.75
N CYS A 152 18.20 18.89 11.97
CA CYS A 152 16.92 18.81 11.28
C CYS A 152 17.05 19.13 9.78
N VAL A 153 17.83 20.13 9.39
CA VAL A 153 18.12 20.39 7.97
C VAL A 153 18.74 19.17 7.30
N LYS A 154 19.76 18.58 7.93
CA LYS A 154 20.46 17.41 7.38
C LYS A 154 19.54 16.21 7.23
N ILE A 155 18.70 15.90 8.22
CA ILE A 155 17.80 14.74 8.15
C ILE A 155 16.69 14.96 7.12
N TRP A 156 16.14 16.17 7.00
CA TRP A 156 15.15 16.51 5.99
C TRP A 156 15.72 16.36 4.58
N GLN A 157 16.92 16.86 4.34
CA GLN A 157 17.62 16.69 3.07
C GLN A 157 17.89 15.20 2.79
N LYS A 158 18.43 14.46 3.78
CA LYS A 158 18.73 13.04 3.67
C LYS A 158 17.49 12.22 3.27
N TYR A 159 16.32 12.55 3.81
CA TYR A 159 15.06 11.83 3.58
C TYR A 159 14.21 12.41 2.46
N HIS A 160 14.73 13.36 1.70
CA HIS A 160 13.98 14.07 0.68
C HIS A 160 12.65 14.65 1.22
N VAL A 161 12.71 15.40 2.31
CA VAL A 161 11.56 16.12 2.85
C VAL A 161 11.69 17.59 2.51
N THR A 162 10.62 18.19 2.03
CA THR A 162 10.53 19.61 1.70
C THR A 162 9.29 20.23 2.31
N THR A 163 9.08 21.49 2.10
CA THR A 163 7.81 22.16 2.42
C THR A 163 7.16 22.72 1.16
N ASP A 164 5.86 22.92 1.17
CA ASP A 164 5.18 23.62 0.09
C ASP A 164 4.84 25.08 0.46
N ASN A 165 4.25 25.82 -0.50
CA ASN A 165 3.85 27.20 -0.30
C ASN A 165 2.83 27.43 0.83
N ASN A 166 2.15 26.38 1.30
CA ASN A 166 1.18 26.42 2.39
C ASN A 166 1.78 25.95 3.73
N GLY A 167 3.10 25.67 3.79
CA GLY A 167 3.78 25.19 4.97
C GLY A 167 3.48 23.72 5.33
N LEU A 168 3.01 22.92 4.36
CA LEU A 168 2.85 21.49 4.57
C LEU A 168 4.20 20.78 4.49
N ALA A 169 4.41 19.77 5.34
CA ALA A 169 5.53 18.85 5.18
C ALA A 169 5.26 17.97 3.94
N VAL A 170 6.20 17.94 3.01
CA VAL A 170 6.13 17.15 1.78
C VAL A 170 7.15 16.03 1.87
N PHE A 171 6.65 14.81 2.07
CA PHE A 171 7.45 13.59 2.16
C PHE A 171 7.53 12.95 0.77
N TRP A 172 8.72 12.94 0.17
CA TRP A 172 8.96 12.36 -1.13
C TRP A 172 9.33 10.88 -0.99
N TYR A 173 8.53 10.01 -1.57
CA TYR A 173 8.79 8.58 -1.58
C TYR A 173 9.68 8.22 -2.75
N THR A 174 10.91 7.91 -2.43
CA THR A 174 11.99 7.63 -3.37
C THR A 174 12.37 6.17 -3.27
N ASN A 175 12.48 5.47 -4.42
CA ASN A 175 12.85 4.06 -4.44
C ASN A 175 14.37 3.85 -4.27
N ILE A 176 14.82 2.60 -4.23
CA ILE A 176 16.23 2.24 -4.06
C ILE A 176 17.13 2.73 -5.21
N GLU A 177 16.56 3.02 -6.38
CA GLU A 177 17.27 3.61 -7.53
C GLU A 177 17.33 5.14 -7.47
N ASN A 178 16.91 5.74 -6.35
CA ASN A 178 16.84 7.18 -6.14
C ASN A 178 15.85 7.92 -7.06
N LYS A 179 14.81 7.22 -7.56
CA LYS A 179 13.75 7.83 -8.36
C LYS A 179 12.56 8.18 -7.48
N ILE A 180 12.05 9.39 -7.60
CA ILE A 180 10.90 9.86 -6.83
C ILE A 180 9.63 9.27 -7.43
N CYS A 181 8.92 8.46 -6.65
CA CYS A 181 7.72 7.75 -7.07
C CYS A 181 6.44 8.56 -6.83
N TYR A 182 6.33 9.21 -5.68
CA TYR A 182 5.20 10.08 -5.33
C TYR A 182 5.53 10.91 -4.09
N ASP A 183 4.65 11.86 -3.77
CA ASP A 183 4.72 12.66 -2.55
C ASP A 183 3.52 12.40 -1.63
N LYS A 184 3.71 12.71 -0.36
CA LYS A 184 2.66 12.73 0.66
C LYS A 184 2.77 14.03 1.45
N ARG A 185 1.71 14.84 1.43
CA ARG A 185 1.68 16.15 2.09
C ARG A 185 0.83 16.10 3.32
N ILE A 186 1.40 16.57 4.43
CA ILE A 186 0.74 16.56 5.74
C ILE A 186 0.89 17.92 6.37
N LYS A 187 -0.22 18.47 6.87
CA LYS A 187 -0.21 19.64 7.73
C LYS A 187 -0.01 19.23 9.18
N TYR A 188 0.90 19.92 9.84
CA TYR A 188 1.18 19.79 11.27
C TYR A 188 0.91 21.09 12.00
N ASN A 189 0.67 20.98 13.30
CA ASN A 189 0.68 22.10 14.24
C ASN A 189 2.09 22.28 14.81
N TYR A 190 2.35 23.40 15.47
CA TYR A 190 3.63 23.71 16.12
C TYR A 190 3.93 22.86 17.37
N ASP A 191 3.04 21.97 17.77
CA ASP A 191 3.24 20.96 18.81
C ASP A 191 3.71 19.60 18.24
N GLY A 192 3.92 19.50 16.92
CA GLY A 192 4.34 18.30 16.23
C GLY A 192 3.21 17.31 15.94
N HIS A 193 1.97 17.63 16.30
CA HIS A 193 0.80 16.82 16.00
C HIS A 193 0.21 17.17 14.61
N ARG A 194 -0.34 16.13 13.95
CA ARG A 194 -1.01 16.32 12.66
C ARG A 194 -2.26 17.20 12.83
N ASP A 195 -2.41 18.22 11.99
CA ASP A 195 -3.62 19.04 11.92
C ASP A 195 -4.78 18.22 11.27
N LYS A 196 -5.63 17.65 12.11
CA LYS A 196 -6.78 16.83 11.68
C LYS A 196 -7.88 17.67 11.03
N SER A 197 -7.94 18.98 11.26
CA SER A 197 -8.94 19.87 10.68
C SER A 197 -8.70 20.12 9.19
N PHE A 198 -7.49 19.91 8.70
CA PHE A 198 -7.08 20.12 7.32
C PHE A 198 -7.51 18.98 6.37
N GLY A 199 -8.39 18.07 6.78
CA GLY A 199 -8.91 17.03 5.91
C GLY A 199 -7.96 15.86 5.64
N GLY A 200 -7.03 15.61 6.57
CA GLY A 200 -6.14 14.44 6.54
C GLY A 200 -4.94 14.56 5.60
N THR A 201 -4.38 13.42 5.26
CA THR A 201 -3.23 13.33 4.35
C THR A 201 -3.69 13.53 2.90
N ARG A 202 -3.15 14.53 2.23
CA ARG A 202 -3.34 14.70 0.79
C ARG A 202 -2.17 14.08 0.05
N ARG A 203 -2.47 13.24 -0.93
CA ARG A 203 -1.51 12.83 -1.95
C ARG A 203 -1.65 13.80 -3.11
N PHE A 204 -0.56 14.46 -3.45
CA PHE A 204 -0.45 15.22 -4.66
C PHE A 204 0.63 14.55 -5.49
N THR A 205 0.22 13.64 -6.34
CA THR A 205 1.09 13.21 -7.42
C THR A 205 0.44 13.70 -8.70
N THR A 206 1.18 14.45 -9.51
CA THR A 206 0.77 14.84 -10.85
C THR A 206 0.81 13.68 -11.80
N ILE A 207 1.41 12.56 -11.39
CA ILE A 207 1.55 11.35 -12.19
C ILE A 207 0.20 10.66 -12.33
N LYS A 208 -0.31 10.67 -13.55
CA LYS A 208 -1.40 9.80 -13.96
C LYS A 208 -0.83 8.45 -14.38
N GLY A 209 -1.20 7.40 -13.68
CA GLY A 209 -0.81 6.05 -14.02
C GLY A 209 -0.24 5.28 -12.84
N TYR A 210 0.48 4.20 -13.15
CA TYR A 210 1.08 3.33 -12.16
C TYR A 210 2.42 3.91 -11.70
N THR A 211 2.65 3.91 -10.39
CA THR A 211 3.95 4.23 -9.79
C THR A 211 4.28 3.17 -8.74
N GLU A 212 5.55 2.98 -8.47
CA GLU A 212 6.02 2.16 -7.36
C GLU A 212 5.54 2.75 -6.03
N ARG A 213 5.44 1.89 -5.03
CA ARG A 213 5.09 2.29 -3.66
C ARG A 213 6.19 1.87 -2.68
N PRO A 214 7.37 2.48 -2.78
CA PRO A 214 8.46 2.20 -1.85
C PRO A 214 8.06 2.62 -0.44
N LEU A 215 8.78 2.11 0.56
CA LEU A 215 8.73 2.68 1.91
C LEU A 215 9.35 4.08 1.89
N PHE A 216 8.90 4.97 2.76
CA PHE A 216 9.52 6.28 2.92
C PHE A 216 10.96 6.11 3.42
N GLY A 217 11.93 6.66 2.73
CA GLY A 217 13.35 6.49 3.03
C GLY A 217 14.01 5.28 2.36
N SER A 218 13.32 4.55 1.44
CA SER A 218 13.88 3.38 0.75
C SER A 218 15.20 3.64 0.03
N HIS A 219 15.42 4.84 -0.49
CA HIS A 219 16.68 5.23 -1.14
C HIS A 219 17.91 5.24 -0.21
N LEU A 220 17.68 5.13 1.10
CA LEU A 220 18.75 5.06 2.11
C LEU A 220 19.18 3.63 2.42
N ILE A 221 18.40 2.63 1.99
CA ILE A 221 18.65 1.22 2.24
C ILE A 221 19.92 0.81 1.49
N LYS A 222 20.83 0.15 2.19
CA LYS A 222 22.05 -0.43 1.62
C LYS A 222 22.01 -1.94 1.73
N GLU A 223 22.61 -2.60 0.75
CA GLU A 223 22.69 -4.05 0.73
C GLU A 223 23.39 -4.58 1.99
N GLY A 224 22.79 -5.58 2.64
CA GLY A 224 23.32 -6.24 3.84
C GLY A 224 23.10 -5.51 5.16
N GLU A 225 22.48 -4.32 5.17
CA GLU A 225 22.14 -3.60 6.41
C GLU A 225 20.73 -3.99 6.91
N TYR A 226 20.53 -3.92 8.23
CA TYR A 226 19.20 -4.04 8.81
C TYR A 226 18.37 -2.80 8.54
N ILE A 227 17.10 -3.02 8.22
CA ILE A 227 16.12 -1.97 7.92
C ILE A 227 15.19 -1.84 9.11
N HIS A 228 15.18 -0.68 9.76
CA HIS A 228 14.29 -0.41 10.90
C HIS A 228 12.99 0.22 10.40
N VAL A 229 11.86 -0.45 10.58
CA VAL A 229 10.58 -0.08 9.98
C VAL A 229 9.66 0.51 11.03
N VAL A 230 9.14 1.71 10.78
CA VAL A 230 8.14 2.42 11.61
C VAL A 230 6.89 2.74 10.80
N GLU A 231 5.80 3.14 11.46
CA GLU A 231 4.54 3.44 10.77
C GLU A 231 4.55 4.79 10.04
N SER A 232 5.13 5.82 10.64
CA SER A 232 5.00 7.17 10.09
C SER A 232 6.33 7.74 9.59
N GLU A 233 6.21 8.68 8.65
CA GLU A 233 7.35 9.44 8.11
C GLU A 233 8.02 10.30 9.19
N LYS A 234 7.21 10.94 10.05
CA LYS A 234 7.69 11.75 11.17
C LYS A 234 8.52 10.90 12.12
N THR A 235 8.03 9.72 12.47
CA THR A 235 8.71 8.78 13.35
C THR A 235 10.04 8.32 12.76
N ALA A 236 10.09 8.05 11.44
CA ALA A 236 11.34 7.70 10.76
C ALA A 236 12.40 8.81 10.89
N LEU A 237 12.01 10.08 10.69
CA LEU A 237 12.92 11.22 10.87
C LEU A 237 13.43 11.34 12.30
N ILE A 238 12.53 11.26 13.29
CA ILE A 238 12.87 11.40 14.73
C ILE A 238 13.78 10.26 15.16
N ALA A 239 13.44 9.01 14.81
CA ALA A 239 14.24 7.85 15.17
C ALA A 239 15.64 7.89 14.53
N SER A 240 15.75 8.38 13.29
CA SER A 240 17.05 8.54 12.62
C SER A 240 17.89 9.69 13.17
N LEU A 241 17.30 10.71 13.77
CA LEU A 241 18.02 11.74 14.52
C LEU A 241 18.59 11.19 15.83
N TYR A 242 17.83 10.32 16.48
CA TYR A 242 18.22 9.76 17.78
C TYR A 242 19.21 8.58 17.64
N TYR A 243 19.05 7.76 16.60
CA TYR A 243 19.91 6.61 16.27
C TYR A 243 20.59 6.83 14.91
N PRO A 244 21.63 7.67 14.82
CA PRO A 244 22.22 8.09 13.54
C PRO A 244 22.85 6.94 12.74
N ASP A 245 23.21 5.84 13.41
CA ASP A 245 23.81 4.65 12.81
C ASP A 245 22.77 3.64 12.26
N LYS A 246 21.47 3.92 12.45
CA LYS A 246 20.38 3.08 11.96
C LYS A 246 19.65 3.75 10.81
N ILE A 247 19.16 2.92 9.87
CA ILE A 247 18.28 3.39 8.78
C ILE A 247 16.84 3.08 9.18
N PHE A 248 16.06 4.12 9.43
CA PHE A 248 14.61 3.98 9.66
C PHE A 248 13.83 4.31 8.40
N VAL A 249 12.86 3.49 8.06
CA VAL A 249 11.94 3.68 6.93
C VAL A 249 10.50 3.71 7.41
N GLY A 250 9.68 4.53 6.77
CA GLY A 250 8.27 4.68 7.13
C GLY A 250 7.34 3.93 6.18
N THR A 251 6.36 3.20 6.71
CA THR A 251 5.34 2.52 5.89
C THR A 251 4.25 3.47 5.38
N GLY A 252 4.16 4.67 5.95
CA GLY A 252 3.12 5.64 5.66
C GLY A 252 1.77 5.33 6.31
N GLY A 253 1.74 4.41 7.29
CA GLY A 253 0.61 4.01 8.10
C GLY A 253 0.56 2.50 8.36
N LYS A 254 -0.22 2.07 9.35
CA LYS A 254 -0.34 0.70 9.86
C LYS A 254 -0.44 -0.39 8.77
N ASN A 255 -1.13 -0.10 7.68
CA ASN A 255 -1.37 -1.04 6.57
C ASN A 255 -0.40 -0.84 5.40
N GLY A 256 0.61 0.02 5.53
CA GLY A 256 1.51 0.35 4.43
C GLY A 256 2.65 -0.64 4.21
N LEU A 257 2.90 -1.53 5.18
CA LEU A 257 3.88 -2.60 5.04
C LEU A 257 3.24 -3.76 4.28
N HIS A 258 3.67 -4.01 3.05
CA HIS A 258 3.13 -5.08 2.21
C HIS A 258 3.92 -6.37 2.35
N ASP A 259 5.22 -6.30 2.22
CA ASP A 259 6.15 -7.43 2.30
C ASP A 259 7.09 -7.25 3.50
N ILE A 260 7.53 -8.35 4.09
CA ILE A 260 8.50 -8.37 5.17
C ILE A 260 9.70 -9.18 4.67
N GLU A 261 10.87 -8.55 4.69
CA GLU A 261 12.14 -9.16 4.35
C GLU A 261 12.87 -9.59 5.64
N ASP A 262 13.75 -10.58 5.53
CA ASP A 262 14.42 -11.18 6.69
C ASP A 262 15.35 -10.20 7.44
N ASN A 263 15.75 -9.09 6.81
CA ASN A 263 16.56 -8.03 7.42
C ASN A 263 15.74 -6.86 7.97
N MET A 264 14.40 -6.96 7.99
CA MET A 264 13.51 -5.94 8.55
C MET A 264 13.27 -6.15 10.03
N ILE A 265 13.51 -5.09 10.82
CA ILE A 265 13.18 -5.01 12.25
C ILE A 265 12.05 -4.01 12.41
N LEU A 266 10.92 -4.46 12.93
CA LEU A 266 9.69 -3.67 12.99
C LEU A 266 9.55 -2.97 14.34
N TYR A 267 9.23 -1.69 14.32
CA TYR A 267 8.98 -0.82 15.47
C TYR A 267 7.52 -0.34 15.43
N PRO A 268 6.55 -1.17 15.80
CA PRO A 268 5.14 -0.82 15.73
C PRO A 268 4.80 0.30 16.73
N ASP A 269 3.77 1.09 16.42
CA ASP A 269 3.07 1.87 17.42
C ASP A 269 2.46 0.91 18.47
N LEU A 270 2.30 1.32 19.72
CA LEU A 270 1.88 0.41 20.80
C LEU A 270 0.51 -0.24 20.51
N ASP A 271 -0.41 0.46 19.84
CA ASP A 271 -1.71 -0.09 19.43
C ASP A 271 -1.65 -0.97 18.16
N ALA A 272 -0.48 -1.13 17.57
CA ALA A 272 -0.25 -1.92 16.36
C ALA A 272 0.58 -3.19 16.59
N ILE A 273 1.07 -3.44 17.81
CA ILE A 273 1.96 -4.57 18.13
C ILE A 273 1.36 -5.89 17.68
N ASP A 274 0.12 -6.20 18.09
CA ASP A 274 -0.54 -7.47 17.75
C ASP A 274 -0.71 -7.64 16.24
N TYR A 275 -1.06 -6.56 15.55
CA TYR A 275 -1.24 -6.59 14.10
C TYR A 275 0.06 -6.89 13.36
N TRP A 276 1.15 -6.23 13.72
CA TRP A 276 2.44 -6.44 13.07
C TRP A 276 3.07 -7.77 13.46
N SER A 277 2.95 -8.20 14.74
CA SER A 277 3.45 -9.49 15.23
C SER A 277 2.76 -10.69 14.57
N SER A 278 1.51 -10.55 14.15
CA SER A 278 0.77 -11.62 13.47
C SER A 278 1.26 -11.88 12.03
N ARG A 279 2.14 -11.05 11.49
CA ARG A 279 2.64 -11.17 10.12
C ARG A 279 3.78 -12.18 10.06
N LYS A 280 3.73 -13.05 9.04
CA LYS A 280 4.77 -14.08 8.83
C LYS A 280 6.14 -13.42 8.59
N GLY A 281 7.14 -13.85 9.31
CA GLY A 281 8.52 -13.34 9.21
C GLY A 281 8.78 -12.05 10.00
N ALA A 282 7.81 -11.50 10.73
CA ALA A 282 7.99 -10.28 11.48
C ALA A 282 8.99 -10.44 12.64
N ILE A 283 10.00 -9.60 12.67
CA ILE A 283 10.91 -9.43 13.82
C ILE A 283 10.52 -8.11 14.50
N ILE A 284 9.91 -8.22 15.67
CA ILE A 284 9.45 -7.05 16.44
C ILE A 284 10.53 -6.61 17.40
N HIS A 285 10.87 -5.32 17.36
CA HIS A 285 11.69 -4.70 18.38
C HIS A 285 10.81 -4.22 19.54
N ASP A 286 11.17 -4.59 20.74
CA ASP A 286 10.47 -4.20 21.97
C ASP A 286 10.96 -2.84 22.51
N TRP A 287 11.01 -1.85 21.63
CA TRP A 287 11.52 -0.51 21.84
C TRP A 287 10.94 0.19 23.09
N TRP A 288 9.73 -0.17 23.49
CA TRP A 288 9.08 0.38 24.69
C TRP A 288 9.83 0.07 25.99
N ASN A 289 10.69 -0.96 25.99
CA ASN A 289 11.55 -1.30 27.11
C ASN A 289 12.83 -0.45 27.15
N ASP A 290 13.18 0.24 26.09
CA ASP A 290 14.39 1.08 26.01
C ASP A 290 14.21 2.44 26.70
N PHE A 291 12.96 2.81 27.01
CA PHE A 291 12.63 4.11 27.56
C PHE A 291 12.04 4.04 28.96
N THR A 292 12.45 4.99 29.84
CA THR A 292 11.94 5.09 31.21
C THR A 292 10.82 6.12 31.38
N CYS A 293 10.39 6.76 30.29
CA CYS A 293 9.25 7.68 30.29
C CYS A 293 7.92 6.92 30.33
N ALA A 294 6.87 7.57 30.86
CA ALA A 294 5.53 7.02 30.80
C ALA A 294 5.03 7.02 29.34
N LEU A 295 4.62 5.85 28.86
CA LEU A 295 4.08 5.64 27.52
C LEU A 295 2.55 5.52 27.58
N GLU A 296 1.88 5.97 26.53
CA GLU A 296 0.44 5.88 26.30
C GLU A 296 0.14 4.84 25.22
N ASP A 297 -1.07 4.31 25.17
CA ASP A 297 -1.47 3.21 24.28
C ASP A 297 -1.23 3.43 22.77
N LYS A 298 -1.02 4.68 22.36
CA LYS A 298 -0.80 5.04 20.94
C LYS A 298 0.54 5.68 20.67
N ASP A 299 1.43 5.64 21.65
CA ASP A 299 2.77 6.15 21.46
C ASP A 299 3.54 5.29 20.44
N ASP A 300 4.35 5.95 19.67
CA ASP A 300 5.37 5.36 18.84
C ASP A 300 6.78 5.62 19.44
N ILE A 301 7.81 5.02 18.84
CA ILE A 301 9.20 5.24 19.29
C ILE A 301 9.61 6.71 19.20
N GLY A 302 9.07 7.48 18.24
CA GLY A 302 9.34 8.93 18.14
C GLY A 302 8.76 9.71 19.31
N ASP A 303 7.56 9.33 19.78
CA ASP A 303 6.95 9.94 20.97
C ASP A 303 7.77 9.64 22.24
N ALA A 304 8.24 8.39 22.39
CA ALA A 304 9.12 8.00 23.49
C ALA A 304 10.44 8.80 23.51
N ILE A 305 11.07 8.95 22.34
CA ILE A 305 12.28 9.77 22.17
C ILE A 305 12.02 11.20 22.62
N VAL A 306 10.96 11.84 22.11
CA VAL A 306 10.63 13.23 22.43
C VAL A 306 10.31 13.42 23.92
N LYS A 307 9.61 12.46 24.55
CA LYS A 307 9.34 12.48 26.00
C LYS A 307 10.63 12.41 26.82
N THR A 308 11.63 11.70 26.34
CA THR A 308 12.95 11.60 27.00
C THR A 308 13.76 12.89 26.89
N LEU A 309 13.67 13.62 25.77
CA LEU A 309 14.37 14.89 25.57
C LEU A 309 13.82 16.05 26.43
N LYS A 310 12.60 15.92 26.97
CA LYS A 310 11.98 16.95 27.84
C LYS A 310 12.50 16.96 29.30
N LYS A 311 13.39 16.04 29.63
CA LYS A 311 14.03 15.97 30.93
C LYS A 311 15.36 16.73 30.93
#